data_99b6a0415b5964956ae531068e225f17
#
_entry.id   99b6a0415b5964956ae531068e225f17
#
_cell.length_a   1.000
_cell.length_b   1.000
_cell.length_c   1.000
_cell.angle_alpha   90.00
_cell.angle_beta   90.00
_cell.angle_gamma   90.00
#
_symmetry.space_group_name_H-M   'P 1'
#
loop_
_entity.id
_entity.type
_entity.pdbx_description
1 polymer ?
#
loop_
_entity_poly.entity_id
_entity_poly.type
_entity_poly.pdbx_seq_one_letter_code
_entity_poly.pdbx_strand_id
1 'polypeptide(L)'
;MRVLMVDDHVMVLQGLKNLLGLMVPGLQIDTASTIGAALAMAAETRYDLLMLDWHLDNCTGADAIARLREVGCAARIVVLSGESDPQLVHTAIELGAAGFVPKRYSSEAMLAAMNKVLQGGIYLPPDAPQGTGTHADGARPGAAPLVEAEQRLAGLTPRQVDAYRAAARGLPNKLIARELGIAESTVKTHLAAVYAALGVRNRTEAAYQASHEGIRIG
;
A
#
# COMPACT_ATOMS: atom_id res chain seq x y z
N MET A 1 14.24 10.23 -8.75
CA MET A 1 13.33 9.63 -7.76
C MET A 1 13.83 9.96 -6.37
N ARG A 2 12.95 10.45 -5.51
CA ARG A 2 13.30 10.90 -4.16
C ARG A 2 12.53 10.13 -3.09
N VAL A 3 13.26 9.55 -2.15
CA VAL A 3 12.73 8.68 -1.09
C VAL A 3 13.04 9.31 0.27
N LEU A 4 12.05 9.38 1.15
CA LEU A 4 12.23 9.70 2.56
C LEU A 4 12.14 8.41 3.38
N MET A 5 13.15 8.16 4.20
CA MET A 5 13.17 7.04 5.12
C MET A 5 13.04 7.56 6.55
N VAL A 6 12.10 7.01 7.30
CA VAL A 6 11.79 7.42 8.68
C VAL A 6 11.89 6.20 9.58
N ASP A 7 12.87 6.19 10.46
CA ASP A 7 13.14 5.12 11.43
C ASP A 7 13.99 5.72 12.56
N ASP A 8 13.67 5.48 13.82
CA ASP A 8 14.44 5.97 14.96
C ASP A 8 15.76 5.20 15.15
N HIS A 9 15.92 4.06 14.51
CA HIS A 9 17.14 3.27 14.50
C HIS A 9 18.12 3.77 13.42
N VAL A 10 19.02 4.68 13.78
CA VAL A 10 20.00 5.30 12.86
C VAL A 10 20.80 4.27 12.06
N MET A 11 21.14 3.13 12.65
CA MET A 11 21.89 2.05 11.96
C MET A 11 21.04 1.41 10.85
N VAL A 12 19.74 1.27 11.06
CA VAL A 12 18.81 0.76 10.02
C VAL A 12 18.74 1.75 8.86
N LEU A 13 18.57 3.03 9.14
CA LEU A 13 18.56 4.09 8.13
C LEU A 13 19.84 4.09 7.28
N GLN A 14 21.01 4.00 7.94
CA GLN A 14 22.30 4.04 7.25
C GLN A 14 22.50 2.78 6.40
N GLY A 15 22.15 1.60 6.93
CA GLY A 15 22.24 0.34 6.23
C GLY A 15 21.37 0.31 4.98
N LEU A 16 20.10 0.68 5.12
CA LEU A 16 19.15 0.72 4.01
C LEU A 16 19.53 1.79 2.96
N LYS A 17 19.96 2.98 3.41
CA LYS A 17 20.42 4.04 2.51
C LYS A 17 21.60 3.57 1.64
N ASN A 18 22.60 2.97 2.25
CA ASN A 18 23.76 2.46 1.51
C ASN A 18 23.37 1.36 0.51
N LEU A 19 22.56 0.43 0.97
CA LEU A 19 22.11 -0.69 0.14
C LEU A 19 21.30 -0.22 -1.07
N LEU A 20 20.27 0.60 -0.83
CA LEU A 20 19.42 1.12 -1.89
C LEU A 20 20.17 2.03 -2.86
N GLY A 21 21.12 2.83 -2.35
CA GLY A 21 21.99 3.67 -3.18
C GLY A 21 22.88 2.86 -4.13
N LEU A 22 23.33 1.67 -3.71
CA LEU A 22 24.09 0.75 -4.56
C LEU A 22 23.24 0.07 -5.63
N MET A 23 21.98 -0.24 -5.30
CA MET A 23 21.11 -1.04 -6.16
C MET A 23 20.29 -0.19 -7.15
N VAL A 24 20.04 1.09 -6.85
CA VAL A 24 19.25 2.00 -7.69
C VAL A 24 20.06 3.26 -8.00
N PRO A 25 20.78 3.31 -9.13
CA PRO A 25 21.54 4.48 -9.52
C PRO A 25 20.67 5.74 -9.63
N GLY A 26 21.14 6.85 -9.06
CA GLY A 26 20.44 8.13 -9.09
C GLY A 26 19.28 8.27 -8.09
N LEU A 27 19.12 7.31 -7.17
CA LEU A 27 18.17 7.39 -6.08
C LEU A 27 18.63 8.46 -5.06
N GLN A 28 17.79 9.46 -4.83
CA GLN A 28 18.00 10.43 -3.76
C GLN A 28 17.30 9.94 -2.50
N ILE A 29 18.04 9.74 -1.43
CA ILE A 29 17.51 9.23 -0.17
C ILE A 29 17.79 10.23 0.94
N ASP A 30 16.73 10.79 1.47
CA ASP A 30 16.74 11.57 2.69
C ASP A 30 16.32 10.69 3.87
N THR A 31 16.83 10.97 5.07
CA THR A 31 16.55 10.18 6.27
C THR A 31 16.10 11.09 7.40
N ALA A 32 15.12 10.63 8.18
CA ALA A 32 14.65 11.27 9.39
C ALA A 32 14.58 10.25 10.53
N SER A 33 15.12 10.58 11.68
CA SER A 33 15.08 9.72 12.88
C SER A 33 13.90 10.04 13.81
N THR A 34 13.08 11.04 13.48
CA THR A 34 11.90 11.42 14.24
C THR A 34 10.77 11.82 13.31
N ILE A 35 9.53 11.65 13.77
CA ILE A 35 8.37 12.10 12.98
C ILE A 35 8.38 13.62 12.77
N GLY A 36 8.84 14.41 13.75
CA GLY A 36 8.95 15.87 13.61
C GLY A 36 9.86 16.29 12.46
N ALA A 37 11.03 15.66 12.34
CA ALA A 37 11.95 15.89 11.22
C ALA A 37 11.32 15.45 9.89
N ALA A 38 10.66 14.29 9.86
CA ALA A 38 9.99 13.79 8.67
C ALA A 38 8.88 14.73 8.18
N LEU A 39 8.09 15.29 9.09
CA LEU A 39 7.03 16.26 8.77
C LEU A 39 7.60 17.56 8.18
N ALA A 40 8.66 18.12 8.78
CA ALA A 40 9.33 19.30 8.25
C ALA A 40 9.86 19.05 6.83
N MET A 41 10.54 17.92 6.61
CA MET A 41 11.07 17.55 5.29
C MET A 41 9.95 17.32 4.26
N ALA A 42 8.87 16.67 4.66
CA ALA A 42 7.72 16.39 3.78
C ALA A 42 6.92 17.65 3.41
N ALA A 43 6.92 18.68 4.25
CA ALA A 43 6.31 19.97 3.97
C ALA A 43 7.09 20.78 2.93
N GLU A 44 8.41 20.68 2.93
CA GLU A 44 9.31 21.45 2.05
C GLU A 44 9.65 20.71 0.74
N THR A 45 9.62 19.39 0.78
CA THR A 45 10.12 18.54 -0.30
C THR A 45 9.08 17.53 -0.77
N ARG A 46 8.92 17.39 -2.08
CA ARG A 46 8.09 16.32 -2.64
C ARG A 46 8.89 15.02 -2.74
N TYR A 47 8.36 13.99 -2.13
CA TYR A 47 8.88 12.63 -2.19
C TYR A 47 7.99 11.75 -3.06
N ASP A 48 8.61 10.82 -3.80
CA ASP A 48 7.91 9.80 -4.59
C ASP A 48 7.47 8.65 -3.70
N LEU A 49 8.34 8.28 -2.74
CA LEU A 49 8.15 7.19 -1.80
C LEU A 49 8.57 7.63 -0.41
N LEU A 50 7.84 7.15 0.59
CA LEU A 50 8.17 7.27 2.00
C LEU A 50 8.21 5.88 2.61
N MET A 51 9.34 5.50 3.19
CA MET A 51 9.52 4.27 3.96
C MET A 51 9.43 4.64 5.43
N LEU A 52 8.44 4.08 6.11
CA LEU A 52 8.07 4.48 7.48
C LEU A 52 8.17 3.29 8.41
N ASP A 53 8.97 3.41 9.45
CA ASP A 53 8.90 2.47 10.55
C ASP A 53 7.54 2.58 11.25
N TRP A 54 6.96 1.43 11.53
CA TRP A 54 5.69 1.36 12.28
C TRP A 54 5.84 1.79 13.74
N HIS A 55 7.00 1.49 14.35
CA HIS A 55 7.29 1.82 15.74
C HIS A 55 8.37 2.90 15.79
N LEU A 56 7.96 4.14 15.99
CA LEU A 56 8.84 5.26 16.29
C LEU A 56 8.75 5.56 17.79
N ASP A 57 9.84 5.99 18.43
CA ASP A 57 9.97 6.18 19.88
C ASP A 57 8.78 6.88 20.57
N ASN A 58 8.15 7.86 19.89
CA ASN A 58 7.07 8.67 20.47
C ASN A 58 5.84 8.77 19.55
N CYS A 59 5.71 7.86 18.57
CA CYS A 59 4.63 7.94 17.58
C CYS A 59 4.37 6.57 16.97
N THR A 60 3.11 6.16 16.89
CA THR A 60 2.75 4.96 16.14
C THR A 60 2.80 5.21 14.63
N GLY A 61 2.99 4.17 13.83
CA GLY A 61 2.93 4.29 12.37
C GLY A 61 1.59 4.85 11.89
N ALA A 62 0.51 4.56 12.60
CA ALA A 62 -0.82 5.09 12.32
C ALA A 62 -0.87 6.61 12.47
N ASP A 63 -0.40 7.13 13.61
CA ASP A 63 -0.34 8.57 13.86
C ASP A 63 0.62 9.28 12.89
N ALA A 64 1.74 8.63 12.58
CA ALA A 64 2.72 9.16 11.64
C ALA A 64 2.11 9.32 10.23
N ILE A 65 1.39 8.31 9.75
CA ILE A 65 0.70 8.37 8.43
C ILE A 65 -0.33 9.51 8.43
N ALA A 66 -1.17 9.62 9.46
CA ALA A 66 -2.17 10.66 9.56
C ALA A 66 -1.53 12.06 9.51
N ARG A 67 -0.52 12.33 10.34
CA ARG A 67 0.20 13.61 10.39
C ARG A 67 0.93 13.95 9.10
N LEU A 68 1.52 12.95 8.42
CA LEU A 68 2.14 13.15 7.11
C LEU A 68 1.10 13.56 6.05
N ARG A 69 -0.10 12.99 6.09
CA ARG A 69 -1.18 13.38 5.18
C ARG A 69 -1.70 14.78 5.47
N GLU A 70 -1.80 15.17 6.74
CA GLU A 70 -2.18 16.53 7.18
C GLU A 70 -1.24 17.61 6.64
N VAL A 71 0.07 17.37 6.59
CA VAL A 71 1.03 18.31 5.99
C VAL A 71 1.07 18.25 4.46
N GLY A 72 0.17 17.50 3.82
CA GLY A 72 0.06 17.43 2.37
C GLY A 72 1.05 16.46 1.71
N CYS A 73 1.68 15.56 2.47
CA CYS A 73 2.56 14.54 1.90
C CYS A 73 1.79 13.59 0.98
N ALA A 74 2.03 13.69 -0.31
CA ALA A 74 1.41 12.85 -1.35
C ALA A 74 2.25 11.61 -1.70
N ALA A 75 3.39 11.40 -1.05
CA ALA A 75 4.26 10.25 -1.28
C ALA A 75 3.52 8.92 -1.06
N ARG A 76 3.89 7.91 -1.82
CA ARG A 76 3.41 6.54 -1.56
C ARG A 76 4.13 6.02 -0.31
N ILE A 77 3.37 5.50 0.65
CA ILE A 77 3.93 5.06 1.93
C ILE A 77 4.11 3.54 1.91
N VAL A 78 5.32 3.09 2.22
CA VAL A 78 5.63 1.70 2.54
C VAL A 78 5.97 1.63 4.02
N VAL A 79 5.21 0.85 4.75
CA VAL A 79 5.44 0.61 6.17
C VAL A 79 6.51 -0.47 6.33
N LEU A 80 7.47 -0.22 7.20
CA LEU A 80 8.45 -1.18 7.67
C LEU A 80 8.09 -1.58 9.10
N SER A 81 8.13 -2.87 9.44
CA SER A 81 7.86 -3.31 10.81
C SER A 81 8.69 -4.53 11.17
N GLY A 82 9.14 -4.60 12.43
CA GLY A 82 9.73 -5.82 13.00
C GLY A 82 8.70 -6.91 13.20
N GLU A 83 7.44 -6.55 13.28
CA GLU A 83 6.30 -7.44 13.50
C GLU A 83 5.51 -7.66 12.20
N SER A 84 4.83 -8.78 12.12
CA SER A 84 3.97 -9.13 10.98
C SER A 84 2.55 -9.47 11.45
N ASP A 85 2.09 -8.76 12.49
CA ASP A 85 0.73 -8.91 12.98
C ASP A 85 -0.28 -8.58 11.87
N PRO A 86 -1.25 -9.45 11.60
CA PRO A 86 -2.35 -9.22 10.67
C PRO A 86 -3.07 -7.91 10.86
N GLN A 87 -3.31 -7.54 12.11
CA GLN A 87 -4.02 -6.31 12.45
C GLN A 87 -3.20 -5.07 12.09
N LEU A 88 -1.87 -5.13 12.27
CA LEU A 88 -0.95 -4.08 11.84
C LEU A 88 -0.97 -3.87 10.34
N VAL A 89 -0.91 -4.96 9.57
CA VAL A 89 -0.99 -4.92 8.10
C VAL A 89 -2.31 -4.30 7.67
N HIS A 90 -3.43 -4.75 8.26
CA HIS A 90 -4.76 -4.23 7.95
C HIS A 90 -4.88 -2.73 8.25
N THR A 91 -4.45 -2.31 9.44
CA THR A 91 -4.48 -0.90 9.84
C THR A 91 -3.63 -0.01 8.90
N ALA A 92 -2.43 -0.45 8.55
CA ALA A 92 -1.58 0.27 7.61
C ALA A 92 -2.26 0.47 6.25
N ILE A 93 -2.95 -0.57 5.76
CA ILE A 93 -3.69 -0.55 4.50
C ILE A 93 -4.88 0.42 4.57
N GLU A 94 -5.68 0.35 5.63
CA GLU A 94 -6.82 1.27 5.85
C GLU A 94 -6.39 2.74 5.85
N LEU A 95 -5.20 3.01 6.42
CA LEU A 95 -4.60 4.35 6.42
C LEU A 95 -3.98 4.75 5.07
N GLY A 96 -4.05 3.89 4.06
CA GLY A 96 -3.59 4.19 2.71
C GLY A 96 -2.10 3.96 2.47
N ALA A 97 -1.45 3.11 3.28
CA ALA A 97 -0.12 2.62 2.94
C ALA A 97 -0.18 1.83 1.63
N ALA A 98 0.78 2.05 0.76
CA ALA A 98 0.90 1.35 -0.52
C ALA A 98 1.69 0.04 -0.40
N GLY A 99 2.25 -0.24 0.75
CA GLY A 99 2.94 -1.49 1.03
C GLY A 99 3.24 -1.68 2.51
N PHE A 100 3.42 -2.94 2.87
CA PHE A 100 3.90 -3.35 4.18
C PHE A 100 5.02 -4.37 3.99
N VAL A 101 6.18 -4.11 4.60
CA VAL A 101 7.38 -4.94 4.48
C VAL A 101 7.91 -5.27 5.87
N PRO A 102 7.92 -6.54 6.27
CA PRO A 102 8.61 -6.95 7.48
C PRO A 102 10.11 -6.65 7.42
N LYS A 103 10.68 -6.04 8.47
CA LYS A 103 12.12 -5.72 8.55
C LYS A 103 13.02 -6.98 8.47
N ARG A 104 12.48 -8.18 8.74
CA ARG A 104 13.19 -9.47 8.62
C ARG A 104 13.40 -9.92 7.17
N TYR A 105 12.73 -9.28 6.22
CA TYR A 105 12.86 -9.63 4.80
C TYR A 105 14.23 -9.24 4.25
N SER A 106 14.66 -9.99 3.22
CA SER A 106 15.92 -9.70 2.55
C SER A 106 15.86 -8.36 1.81
N SER A 107 17.02 -7.84 1.50
CA SER A 107 17.20 -6.61 0.72
C SER A 107 16.52 -6.67 -0.64
N GLU A 108 16.59 -7.84 -1.27
CA GLU A 108 15.97 -8.09 -2.58
C GLU A 108 14.44 -8.02 -2.49
N ALA A 109 13.86 -8.57 -1.42
CA ALA A 109 12.42 -8.49 -1.17
C ALA A 109 11.98 -7.04 -0.91
N MET A 110 12.77 -6.27 -0.18
CA MET A 110 12.52 -4.85 0.08
C MET A 110 12.57 -4.04 -1.22
N LEU A 111 13.56 -4.29 -2.07
CA LEU A 111 13.64 -3.65 -3.39
C LEU A 111 12.47 -4.03 -4.29
N ALA A 112 12.07 -5.29 -4.31
CA ALA A 112 10.92 -5.74 -5.07
C ALA A 112 9.64 -5.01 -4.61
N ALA A 113 9.46 -4.84 -3.29
CA ALA A 113 8.37 -4.07 -2.71
C ALA A 113 8.40 -2.61 -3.15
N MET A 114 9.56 -1.96 -3.04
CA MET A 114 9.74 -0.57 -3.47
C MET A 114 9.44 -0.40 -4.96
N ASN A 115 10.01 -1.23 -5.82
CA ASN A 115 9.79 -1.16 -7.26
C ASN A 115 8.32 -1.35 -7.61
N LYS A 116 7.64 -2.32 -7.00
CA LYS A 116 6.21 -2.54 -7.19
C LYS A 116 5.39 -1.33 -6.78
N VAL A 117 5.69 -0.74 -5.62
CA VAL A 117 4.99 0.45 -5.13
C VAL A 117 5.25 1.67 -6.00
N LEU A 118 6.49 1.88 -6.45
CA LEU A 118 6.85 3.00 -7.33
C LEU A 118 6.17 2.91 -8.71
N GLN A 119 5.99 1.70 -9.22
CA GLN A 119 5.20 1.48 -10.44
C GLN A 119 3.69 1.68 -10.25
N GLY A 120 3.27 2.09 -9.04
CA GLY A 120 1.86 2.33 -8.71
C GLY A 120 1.13 1.09 -8.18
N GLY A 121 1.83 -0.03 -8.00
CA GLY A 121 1.31 -1.24 -7.40
C GLY A 121 1.22 -1.16 -5.88
N ILE A 122 0.80 -2.28 -5.29
CA ILE A 122 0.69 -2.48 -3.84
C ILE A 122 1.55 -3.69 -3.48
N TYR A 123 2.26 -3.60 -2.37
CA TYR A 123 3.03 -4.72 -1.85
C TYR A 123 2.52 -5.16 -0.48
N LEU A 124 2.13 -6.42 -0.41
CA LEU A 124 1.77 -7.08 0.84
C LEU A 124 2.68 -8.29 1.03
N PRO A 125 3.09 -8.60 2.27
CA PRO A 125 3.89 -9.78 2.54
C PRO A 125 3.09 -11.03 2.18
N PRO A 126 3.72 -12.05 1.55
CA PRO A 126 3.04 -13.29 1.14
C PRO A 126 2.49 -14.09 2.34
N ASP A 127 3.09 -13.91 3.50
CA ASP A 127 2.70 -14.47 4.79
C ASP A 127 1.78 -13.56 5.61
N ALA A 128 1.29 -12.47 5.01
CA ALA A 128 0.22 -11.69 5.64
C ALA A 128 -0.99 -12.61 5.81
N PRO A 129 -1.49 -12.78 7.06
CA PRO A 129 -2.61 -13.68 7.30
C PRO A 129 -3.79 -13.26 6.46
N GLN A 130 -4.31 -14.22 5.74
CA GLN A 130 -5.60 -14.06 5.06
C GLN A 130 -6.63 -13.83 6.16
N GLY A 131 -7.23 -12.65 6.19
CA GLY A 131 -8.05 -12.16 7.28
C GLY A 131 -9.03 -13.20 7.80
N THR A 132 -8.81 -13.65 9.01
CA THR A 132 -9.86 -14.29 9.79
C THR A 132 -10.80 -13.18 10.23
N GLY A 133 -11.83 -12.94 9.42
CA GLY A 133 -13.00 -12.25 9.94
C GLY A 133 -13.41 -12.97 11.21
N THR A 134 -13.36 -12.27 12.33
CA THR A 134 -13.91 -12.75 13.60
C THR A 134 -15.43 -12.87 13.43
N HIS A 135 -15.88 -13.98 12.86
CA HIS A 135 -17.20 -14.51 13.10
C HIS A 135 -17.02 -15.70 14.04
N ALA A 136 -17.39 -15.47 15.28
CA ALA A 136 -17.67 -16.55 16.20
C ALA A 136 -18.66 -17.51 15.54
N ASP A 137 -18.40 -18.80 15.76
CA ASP A 137 -19.20 -19.99 15.47
C ASP A 137 -19.19 -20.59 14.05
N GLY A 138 -18.46 -21.66 13.96
CA GLY A 138 -18.87 -23.00 13.50
C GLY A 138 -19.34 -23.15 12.04
N ALA A 139 -18.76 -22.49 11.02
CA ALA A 139 -19.10 -22.83 9.63
C ALA A 139 -17.83 -23.03 8.78
N ARG A 140 -17.80 -24.11 8.01
CA ARG A 140 -16.71 -24.49 7.09
C ARG A 140 -16.37 -23.38 6.11
N PRO A 141 -15.07 -23.00 5.91
CA PRO A 141 -14.69 -22.01 4.91
C PRO A 141 -14.75 -22.66 3.52
N GLY A 142 -15.68 -22.26 2.68
CA GLY A 142 -15.65 -22.83 1.33
C GLY A 142 -16.56 -22.22 0.27
N ALA A 143 -17.61 -21.47 0.58
CA ALA A 143 -18.53 -21.02 -0.47
C ALA A 143 -19.15 -19.61 -0.27
N ALA A 144 -19.19 -19.07 0.90
CA ALA A 144 -19.88 -17.79 1.18
C ALA A 144 -19.16 -16.53 0.64
N PRO A 145 -17.82 -16.40 0.68
CA PRO A 145 -17.11 -15.18 0.27
C PRO A 145 -17.27 -14.85 -1.22
N LEU A 146 -17.29 -15.87 -2.10
CA LEU A 146 -17.32 -15.68 -3.57
C LEU A 146 -18.67 -15.12 -4.04
N VAL A 147 -19.78 -15.56 -3.44
CA VAL A 147 -21.12 -15.13 -3.84
C VAL A 147 -21.38 -13.69 -3.42
N GLU A 148 -20.89 -13.28 -2.25
CA GLU A 148 -21.03 -11.88 -1.79
C GLU A 148 -20.15 -10.93 -2.61
N ALA A 149 -18.94 -11.33 -2.96
CA ALA A 149 -18.02 -10.55 -3.81
C ALA A 149 -18.61 -10.37 -5.23
N GLU A 150 -19.16 -11.43 -5.81
CA GLU A 150 -19.85 -11.36 -7.11
C GLU A 150 -21.10 -10.48 -7.05
N GLN A 151 -21.87 -10.52 -5.96
CA GLN A 151 -23.04 -9.66 -5.78
C GLN A 151 -22.65 -8.17 -5.62
N ARG A 152 -21.58 -7.85 -4.92
CA ARG A 152 -21.07 -6.46 -4.82
C ARG A 152 -20.57 -5.94 -6.17
N LEU A 153 -19.97 -6.81 -6.98
CA LEU A 153 -19.54 -6.46 -8.33
C LEU A 153 -20.70 -6.35 -9.33
N ALA A 154 -21.85 -7.00 -9.06
CA ALA A 154 -23.03 -6.98 -9.93
C ALA A 154 -23.64 -5.59 -10.11
N GLY A 155 -23.38 -4.65 -9.18
CA GLY A 155 -23.79 -3.24 -9.28
C GLY A 155 -22.84 -2.36 -10.10
N LEU A 156 -21.68 -2.90 -10.55
CA LEU A 156 -20.69 -2.17 -11.30
C LEU A 156 -20.85 -2.36 -12.80
N THR A 157 -20.53 -1.33 -13.58
CA THR A 157 -20.50 -1.46 -15.03
C THR A 157 -19.30 -2.33 -15.48
N PRO A 158 -19.35 -3.00 -16.64
CA PRO A 158 -18.23 -3.78 -17.14
C PRO A 158 -16.90 -3.02 -17.15
N ARG A 159 -16.92 -1.75 -17.52
CA ARG A 159 -15.73 -0.88 -17.54
C ARG A 159 -15.18 -0.59 -16.14
N GLN A 160 -16.03 -0.48 -15.14
CA GLN A 160 -15.61 -0.34 -13.75
C GLN A 160 -14.97 -1.64 -13.23
N VAL A 161 -15.53 -2.78 -13.56
CA VAL A 161 -14.97 -4.09 -13.23
C VAL A 161 -13.61 -4.30 -13.90
N ASP A 162 -13.46 -3.94 -15.17
CA ASP A 162 -12.18 -4.03 -15.89
C ASP A 162 -11.12 -3.13 -15.24
N ALA A 163 -11.47 -1.88 -14.92
CA ALA A 163 -10.59 -0.95 -14.22
C ALA A 163 -10.19 -1.48 -12.84
N TYR A 164 -11.12 -2.09 -12.12
CA TYR A 164 -10.88 -2.70 -10.81
C TYR A 164 -9.93 -3.89 -10.90
N ARG A 165 -10.17 -4.83 -11.83
CA ARG A 165 -9.28 -5.98 -12.07
C ARG A 165 -7.86 -5.54 -12.39
N ALA A 166 -7.70 -4.56 -13.28
CA ALA A 166 -6.40 -4.02 -13.62
C ALA A 166 -5.74 -3.33 -12.41
N ALA A 167 -6.51 -2.60 -11.60
CA ALA A 167 -6.02 -1.99 -10.37
C ALA A 167 -5.60 -3.04 -9.32
N ALA A 168 -6.35 -4.12 -9.16
CA ALA A 168 -6.04 -5.21 -8.24
C ALA A 168 -4.76 -5.97 -8.65
N ARG A 169 -4.47 -6.10 -9.95
CA ARG A 169 -3.17 -6.58 -10.46
C ARG A 169 -2.01 -5.63 -10.16
N GLY A 170 -2.28 -4.46 -9.60
CA GLY A 170 -1.27 -3.48 -9.25
C GLY A 170 -0.87 -2.52 -10.38
N LEU A 171 -1.60 -2.48 -11.50
CA LEU A 171 -1.28 -1.59 -12.63
C LEU A 171 -1.54 -0.11 -12.26
N PRO A 172 -0.60 0.81 -12.49
CA PRO A 172 -0.84 2.24 -12.30
C PRO A 172 -1.94 2.77 -13.25
N ASN A 173 -2.62 3.84 -12.86
CA ASN A 173 -3.74 4.39 -13.64
C ASN A 173 -3.37 4.69 -15.11
N LYS A 174 -2.14 5.12 -15.35
CA LYS A 174 -1.61 5.36 -16.70
C LYS A 174 -1.60 4.09 -17.56
N LEU A 175 -1.21 2.95 -16.98
CA LEU A 175 -1.22 1.66 -17.71
C LEU A 175 -2.63 1.11 -17.86
N ILE A 176 -3.49 1.29 -16.85
CA ILE A 176 -4.93 0.94 -16.93
C ILE A 176 -5.59 1.75 -18.05
N ALA A 177 -5.33 3.05 -18.11
CA ALA A 177 -5.85 3.93 -19.15
C ALA A 177 -5.45 3.44 -20.56
N ARG A 178 -4.20 3.05 -20.72
CA ARG A 178 -3.68 2.49 -21.99
C ARG A 178 -4.31 1.13 -22.31
N GLU A 179 -4.43 0.23 -21.34
CA GLU A 179 -5.01 -1.10 -21.52
C GLU A 179 -6.50 -1.01 -21.90
N LEU A 180 -7.24 -0.11 -21.28
CA LEU A 180 -8.68 0.07 -21.50
C LEU A 180 -9.02 1.06 -22.64
N GLY A 181 -8.05 1.75 -23.22
CA GLY A 181 -8.26 2.75 -24.26
C GLY A 181 -9.04 3.98 -23.81
N ILE A 182 -8.86 4.44 -22.56
CA ILE A 182 -9.56 5.57 -21.96
C ILE A 182 -8.58 6.58 -21.33
N ALA A 183 -9.06 7.78 -20.99
CA ALA A 183 -8.22 8.77 -20.30
C ALA A 183 -7.91 8.34 -18.85
N GLU A 184 -6.75 8.76 -18.31
CA GLU A 184 -6.38 8.49 -16.93
C GLU A 184 -7.36 9.10 -15.91
N SER A 185 -7.96 10.25 -16.23
CA SER A 185 -9.04 10.85 -15.44
C SER A 185 -10.27 9.96 -15.37
N THR A 186 -10.61 9.29 -16.47
CA THR A 186 -11.73 8.34 -16.53
C THR A 186 -11.45 7.09 -15.69
N VAL A 187 -10.20 6.60 -15.68
CA VAL A 187 -9.79 5.51 -14.78
C VAL A 187 -10.00 5.90 -13.31
N LYS A 188 -9.57 7.11 -12.93
CA LYS A 188 -9.78 7.64 -11.57
C LYS A 188 -11.26 7.67 -11.19
N THR A 189 -12.13 8.11 -12.10
CA THR A 189 -13.58 8.14 -11.88
C THR A 189 -14.17 6.73 -11.74
N HIS A 190 -13.76 5.79 -12.59
CA HIS A 190 -14.20 4.40 -12.49
C HIS A 190 -13.77 3.77 -11.16
N LEU A 191 -12.52 3.95 -10.77
CA LEU A 191 -12.01 3.40 -9.51
C LEU A 191 -12.67 4.04 -8.29
N ALA A 192 -12.96 5.34 -8.31
CA ALA A 192 -13.70 6.00 -7.23
C ALA A 192 -15.10 5.40 -7.05
N ALA A 193 -15.82 5.14 -8.16
CA ALA A 193 -17.13 4.50 -8.12
C ALA A 193 -17.03 3.07 -7.59
N VAL A 194 -16.00 2.31 -7.98
CA VAL A 194 -15.73 0.96 -7.47
C VAL A 194 -15.48 0.99 -5.98
N TYR A 195 -14.62 1.87 -5.50
CA TYR A 195 -14.29 1.97 -4.08
C TYR A 195 -15.51 2.31 -3.24
N ALA A 196 -16.36 3.22 -3.72
CA ALA A 196 -17.62 3.54 -3.07
C ALA A 196 -18.58 2.33 -3.01
N ALA A 197 -18.69 1.58 -4.11
CA ALA A 197 -19.55 0.39 -4.18
C ALA A 197 -19.07 -0.77 -3.29
N LEU A 198 -17.74 -0.93 -3.17
CA LEU A 198 -17.12 -1.95 -2.33
C LEU A 198 -17.02 -1.52 -0.86
N GLY A 199 -17.33 -0.27 -0.52
CA GLY A 199 -17.19 0.28 0.83
C GLY A 199 -15.74 0.44 1.28
N VAL A 200 -14.79 0.53 0.33
CA VAL A 200 -13.36 0.69 0.61
C VAL A 200 -12.92 2.13 0.42
N ARG A 201 -11.95 2.57 1.21
CA ARG A 201 -11.49 3.97 1.25
C ARG A 201 -10.40 4.29 0.22
N ASN A 202 -9.65 3.27 -0.18
CA ASN A 202 -8.50 3.45 -1.04
C ASN A 202 -8.20 2.21 -1.89
N ARG A 203 -7.28 2.39 -2.84
CA ARG A 203 -6.86 1.32 -3.76
C ARG A 203 -6.23 0.12 -3.05
N THR A 204 -5.47 0.38 -1.98
CA THR A 204 -4.76 -0.66 -1.25
C THR A 204 -5.74 -1.59 -0.54
N GLU A 205 -6.75 -1.00 0.09
CA GLU A 205 -7.85 -1.72 0.71
C GLU A 205 -8.65 -2.53 -0.32
N ALA A 206 -8.94 -1.94 -1.48
CA ALA A 206 -9.62 -2.62 -2.58
C ALA A 206 -8.84 -3.85 -3.11
N ALA A 207 -7.52 -3.73 -3.25
CA ALA A 207 -6.68 -4.83 -3.69
C ALA A 207 -6.49 -5.89 -2.60
N TYR A 208 -6.45 -5.48 -1.34
CA TYR A 208 -6.42 -6.39 -0.19
C TYR A 208 -7.70 -7.22 -0.14
N GLN A 209 -8.87 -6.61 -0.23
CA GLN A 209 -10.15 -7.32 -0.32
C GLN A 209 -10.18 -8.30 -1.50
N ALA A 210 -9.77 -7.85 -2.69
CA ALA A 210 -9.75 -8.72 -3.88
C ALA A 210 -8.91 -9.98 -3.67
N SER A 211 -7.77 -9.87 -2.99
CA SER A 211 -6.89 -11.03 -2.70
C SER A 211 -7.50 -11.98 -1.67
N HIS A 212 -8.37 -11.49 -0.79
CA HIS A 212 -8.99 -12.28 0.28
C HIS A 212 -10.31 -12.92 -0.13
N GLU A 213 -11.09 -12.24 -0.96
CA GLU A 213 -12.38 -12.72 -1.44
C GLU A 213 -12.22 -13.71 -2.62
N GLY A 214 -11.00 -14.07 -3.01
CA GLY A 214 -10.74 -15.03 -4.08
C GLY A 214 -11.24 -14.56 -5.45
N ILE A 215 -11.44 -13.26 -5.63
CA ILE A 215 -11.80 -12.68 -6.92
C ILE A 215 -10.67 -13.05 -7.89
N ARG A 216 -10.94 -13.98 -8.81
CA ARG A 216 -9.96 -14.39 -9.82
C ARG A 216 -9.58 -13.17 -10.64
N ILE A 217 -8.42 -12.64 -10.32
CA ILE A 217 -7.76 -11.58 -11.06
C ILE A 217 -7.03 -12.29 -12.22
N GLY A 218 -7.81 -12.80 -13.17
CA GLY A 218 -7.31 -13.49 -14.35
C GLY A 218 -6.70 -12.54 -15.36
#